data_618bece01f31c381d7d9bf544496ae31
#
_entry.id   618bece01f31c381d7d9bf544496ae31
#
_cell.length_a   1.000
_cell.length_b   1.000
_cell.length_c   1.000
_cell.angle_alpha   90.00
_cell.angle_beta   90.00
_cell.angle_gamma   90.00
#
_symmetry.space_group_name_H-M   'P 1'
#
loop_
_entity.id
_entity.type
_entity.pdbx_description
1 polymer ?
#
loop_
_entity_poly.entity_id
_entity_poly.type
_entity_poly.pdbx_seq_one_letter_code
_entity_poly.pdbx_strand_id
1 'polypeptide(L)'
;MILDDNRPATAKSYAHDLLRWHRLLWFLGIDWDRATEAEASALVGWLRVAPNPQRHRRSANAPQPGSVNPRTGKPYLKAGYAPSTINHCLTVISGFYAYHRHHNRGPLLNPVPESRAQRRALAHRAPDEEIPQFRRARLRQRVRRSDPRSIPDEMWDEFFAALTCDRDRAAVLLYVSSGSRASELLGVTPGDINWAKQLIRVVTKGTDDREPVPVSPQALTVLAAYLDHIGLPQAGEPVFRTRRAPDRPLTYWAMRRVIQRVNDRLGTNWTLHDLRHTAATRMANDPNLTLSQVRAILRHTDLATTGRYLNARVEDLFDALQQHYSRPRAERIIAPGYDPDDFKAVFGG
;
A
#
# COMPACT_ATOMS: atom_id res chain seq x y z
N MET A 1 6.13 -8.24 -22.22
CA MET A 1 6.45 -8.14 -20.77
C MET A 1 7.91 -7.80 -20.49
N ILE A 2 8.88 -8.47 -21.10
CA ILE A 2 10.31 -8.13 -20.94
C ILE A 2 10.63 -6.83 -21.70
N LEU A 3 10.01 -6.62 -22.86
CA LEU A 3 10.17 -5.42 -23.70
C LEU A 3 9.39 -4.19 -23.16
N ASP A 4 8.47 -4.39 -22.21
CA ASP A 4 7.66 -3.32 -21.64
C ASP A 4 8.26 -2.76 -20.32
N ASP A 5 9.56 -2.92 -20.10
CA ASP A 5 10.31 -2.46 -18.92
C ASP A 5 9.71 -2.89 -17.57
N ASN A 6 9.03 -4.03 -17.56
CA ASN A 6 8.43 -4.57 -16.34
C ASN A 6 9.51 -5.13 -15.39
N ARG A 7 9.47 -4.68 -14.15
CA ARG A 7 10.39 -5.17 -13.11
C ARG A 7 10.28 -6.70 -12.94
N PRO A 8 11.40 -7.40 -12.66
CA PRO A 8 11.40 -8.86 -12.49
C PRO A 8 10.36 -9.41 -11.53
N ALA A 9 10.05 -8.66 -10.47
CA ALA A 9 9.00 -9.04 -9.51
C ALA A 9 7.58 -9.02 -10.11
N THR A 10 7.30 -8.07 -11.01
CA THR A 10 6.03 -7.99 -11.74
C THR A 10 5.91 -9.14 -12.72
N ALA A 11 6.95 -9.40 -13.51
CA ALA A 11 7.00 -10.53 -14.44
C ALA A 11 6.79 -11.87 -13.71
N LYS A 12 7.46 -12.07 -12.56
CA LYS A 12 7.27 -13.26 -11.72
C LYS A 12 5.84 -13.40 -11.20
N SER A 13 5.21 -12.30 -10.77
CA SER A 13 3.82 -12.31 -10.31
C SER A 13 2.87 -12.72 -11.45
N TYR A 14 3.04 -12.14 -12.62
CA TYR A 14 2.25 -12.45 -13.82
C TYR A 14 2.45 -13.92 -14.25
N ALA A 15 3.68 -14.41 -14.24
CA ALA A 15 3.96 -15.81 -14.56
C ALA A 15 3.23 -16.79 -13.61
N HIS A 16 3.17 -16.48 -12.32
CA HIS A 16 2.41 -17.31 -11.37
C HIS A 16 0.90 -17.30 -11.66
N ASP A 17 0.33 -16.16 -12.07
CA ASP A 17 -1.10 -16.09 -12.39
C ASP A 17 -1.42 -16.80 -13.71
N LEU A 18 -0.58 -16.64 -14.74
CA LEU A 18 -0.71 -17.39 -15.99
C LEU A 18 -0.50 -18.89 -15.78
N LEU A 19 0.42 -19.31 -14.92
CA LEU A 19 0.62 -20.71 -14.60
C LEU A 19 -0.64 -21.33 -13.95
N ARG A 20 -1.36 -20.60 -13.08
CA ARG A 20 -2.65 -21.07 -12.53
C ARG A 20 -3.68 -21.25 -13.62
N TRP A 21 -3.75 -20.28 -14.55
CA TRP A 21 -4.65 -20.33 -15.68
C TRP A 21 -4.38 -21.53 -16.60
N HIS A 22 -3.14 -21.69 -17.05
CA HIS A 22 -2.76 -22.79 -17.93
C HIS A 22 -2.93 -24.16 -17.25
N ARG A 23 -2.65 -24.30 -15.96
CA ARG A 23 -2.89 -25.54 -15.22
C ARG A 23 -4.37 -25.90 -15.18
N LEU A 24 -5.27 -24.93 -15.04
CA LEU A 24 -6.70 -25.18 -15.12
C LEU A 24 -7.11 -25.65 -16.53
N LEU A 25 -6.65 -24.95 -17.56
CA LEU A 25 -6.95 -25.30 -18.94
C LEU A 25 -6.44 -26.72 -19.28
N TRP A 26 -5.23 -27.07 -18.88
CA TRP A 26 -4.69 -28.43 -19.06
C TRP A 26 -5.53 -29.49 -18.33
N PHE A 27 -5.97 -29.19 -17.12
CA PHE A 27 -6.84 -30.08 -16.38
C PHE A 27 -8.20 -30.28 -17.07
N LEU A 28 -8.73 -29.24 -17.70
CA LEU A 28 -9.98 -29.29 -18.45
C LEU A 28 -9.82 -29.82 -19.88
N GLY A 29 -8.61 -30.08 -20.37
CA GLY A 29 -8.31 -30.46 -21.74
C GLY A 29 -8.66 -29.40 -22.79
N ILE A 30 -8.57 -28.13 -22.43
CA ILE A 30 -8.94 -27.00 -23.30
C ILE A 30 -7.67 -26.23 -23.70
N ASP A 31 -7.52 -26.01 -24.99
CA ASP A 31 -6.44 -25.16 -25.51
C ASP A 31 -6.69 -23.70 -25.13
N TRP A 32 -5.60 -22.97 -24.88
CA TRP A 32 -5.69 -21.59 -24.41
C TRP A 32 -6.42 -20.67 -25.42
N ASP A 33 -6.31 -20.93 -26.72
CA ASP A 33 -6.93 -20.18 -27.82
C ASP A 33 -8.41 -20.49 -28.00
N ARG A 34 -8.94 -21.52 -27.32
CA ARG A 34 -10.35 -21.89 -27.28
C ARG A 34 -11.06 -21.54 -25.98
N ALA A 35 -10.33 -21.02 -25.02
CA ALA A 35 -10.89 -20.67 -23.73
C ALA A 35 -12.00 -19.61 -23.84
N THR A 36 -13.05 -19.79 -23.05
CA THR A 36 -14.22 -18.92 -23.00
C THR A 36 -14.42 -18.35 -21.58
N GLU A 37 -15.49 -17.61 -21.38
CA GLU A 37 -15.87 -17.12 -20.07
C GLU A 37 -16.21 -18.27 -19.09
N ALA A 38 -16.58 -19.44 -19.57
CA ALA A 38 -16.87 -20.58 -18.73
C ALA A 38 -15.63 -21.04 -17.95
N GLU A 39 -14.47 -21.10 -18.60
CA GLU A 39 -13.20 -21.47 -17.98
C GLU A 39 -12.73 -20.37 -17.00
N ALA A 40 -12.93 -19.09 -17.33
CA ALA A 40 -12.66 -18.01 -16.40
C ALA A 40 -13.55 -18.05 -15.15
N SER A 41 -14.82 -18.44 -15.32
CA SER A 41 -15.75 -18.68 -14.20
C SER A 41 -15.32 -19.87 -13.35
N ALA A 42 -14.89 -20.97 -13.98
CA ALA A 42 -14.37 -22.16 -13.30
C ALA A 42 -13.12 -21.83 -12.48
N LEU A 43 -12.18 -21.03 -13.05
CA LEU A 43 -11.00 -20.55 -12.33
C LEU A 43 -11.39 -19.78 -11.06
N VAL A 44 -12.32 -18.83 -11.17
CA VAL A 44 -12.78 -18.05 -10.03
C VAL A 44 -13.44 -18.96 -8.99
N GLY A 45 -14.31 -19.88 -9.42
CA GLY A 45 -14.94 -20.87 -8.54
C GLY A 45 -13.89 -21.67 -7.77
N TRP A 46 -12.89 -22.20 -8.45
CA TRP A 46 -11.80 -22.95 -7.84
C TRP A 46 -10.96 -22.07 -6.86
N LEU A 47 -10.51 -20.88 -7.27
CA LEU A 47 -9.72 -20.00 -6.42
C LEU A 47 -10.45 -19.53 -5.15
N ARG A 48 -11.78 -19.49 -5.16
CA ARG A 48 -12.59 -19.12 -3.97
C ARG A 48 -12.51 -20.16 -2.85
N VAL A 49 -12.34 -21.42 -3.19
CA VAL A 49 -12.35 -22.55 -2.25
C VAL A 49 -10.97 -23.18 -2.04
N ALA A 50 -10.08 -23.06 -3.01
CA ALA A 50 -8.78 -23.68 -2.95
C ALA A 50 -7.88 -23.08 -1.86
N PRO A 51 -7.11 -23.90 -1.13
CA PRO A 51 -6.06 -23.40 -0.26
C PRO A 51 -4.94 -22.76 -1.09
N ASN A 52 -4.38 -21.64 -0.61
CA ASN A 52 -3.23 -21.02 -1.23
C ASN A 52 -1.94 -21.67 -0.72
N PRO A 53 -1.16 -22.38 -1.56
CA PRO A 53 0.04 -23.09 -1.11
C PRO A 53 1.09 -22.18 -0.46
N GLN A 54 1.14 -20.90 -0.86
CA GLN A 54 2.07 -19.92 -0.27
C GLN A 54 1.69 -19.52 1.17
N ARG A 55 0.50 -19.91 1.64
CA ARG A 55 0.00 -19.61 2.99
C ARG A 55 0.04 -20.82 3.93
N HIS A 56 0.52 -21.93 3.44
CA HIS A 56 0.68 -23.14 4.24
C HIS A 56 1.74 -22.88 5.33
N ARG A 57 1.32 -22.95 6.59
CA ARG A 57 2.20 -22.79 7.74
C ARG A 57 2.68 -24.17 8.20
N ARG A 58 4.00 -24.30 8.32
CA ARG A 58 4.64 -25.58 8.69
C ARG A 58 4.81 -25.76 10.21
N SER A 59 4.63 -24.71 11.00
CA SER A 59 4.77 -24.78 12.45
C SER A 59 3.49 -25.27 13.12
N ALA A 60 3.60 -26.20 14.05
CA ALA A 60 2.47 -26.70 14.85
C ALA A 60 1.81 -25.59 15.69
N ASN A 61 2.61 -24.61 16.14
CA ASN A 61 2.15 -23.48 16.96
C ASN A 61 1.69 -22.28 16.11
N ALA A 62 1.51 -22.44 14.79
CA ALA A 62 1.06 -21.35 13.95
C ALA A 62 -0.41 -21.01 14.28
N PRO A 63 -0.76 -19.72 14.38
CA PRO A 63 -2.15 -19.31 14.61
C PRO A 63 -3.07 -19.82 13.49
N GLN A 64 -4.31 -20.11 13.85
CA GLN A 64 -5.31 -20.58 12.88
C GLN A 64 -5.49 -19.52 11.76
N PRO A 65 -5.57 -19.95 10.48
CA PRO A 65 -5.83 -19.06 9.37
C PRO A 65 -7.14 -18.27 9.55
N GLY A 66 -7.05 -16.95 9.47
CA GLY A 66 -8.21 -16.05 9.63
C GLY A 66 -8.60 -15.73 11.06
N SER A 67 -7.97 -16.34 12.08
CA SER A 67 -8.15 -15.92 13.47
C SER A 67 -7.66 -14.49 13.70
N VAL A 68 -8.14 -13.84 14.75
CA VAL A 68 -7.72 -12.49 15.13
C VAL A 68 -6.64 -12.59 16.20
N ASN A 69 -5.57 -11.83 16.03
CA ASN A 69 -4.54 -11.73 17.06
C ASN A 69 -5.10 -10.96 18.27
N PRO A 70 -5.07 -11.51 19.49
CA PRO A 70 -5.70 -10.89 20.65
C PRO A 70 -5.03 -9.58 21.08
N ARG A 71 -3.73 -9.42 20.87
CA ARG A 71 -3.00 -8.20 21.23
C ARG A 71 -3.20 -7.05 20.25
N THR A 72 -3.17 -7.37 18.95
CA THR A 72 -3.19 -6.35 17.89
C THR A 72 -4.57 -6.13 17.28
N GLY A 73 -5.54 -7.01 17.57
CA GLY A 73 -6.84 -7.02 16.89
C GLY A 73 -6.74 -7.27 15.37
N LYS A 74 -5.56 -7.61 14.85
CA LYS A 74 -5.32 -7.81 13.44
C LYS A 74 -5.56 -9.27 13.04
N PRO A 75 -6.40 -9.53 12.01
CA PRO A 75 -6.62 -10.90 11.58
C PRO A 75 -5.36 -11.49 10.91
N TYR A 76 -5.12 -12.76 11.15
CA TYR A 76 -4.16 -13.54 10.39
C TYR A 76 -4.70 -13.82 8.99
N LEU A 77 -3.79 -14.06 8.03
CA LEU A 77 -4.18 -14.38 6.67
C LEU A 77 -5.00 -15.67 6.62
N LYS A 78 -6.10 -15.65 5.88
CA LYS A 78 -6.92 -16.84 5.60
C LYS A 78 -6.13 -17.86 4.77
N ALA A 79 -6.48 -19.14 4.86
CA ALA A 79 -5.80 -20.21 4.11
C ALA A 79 -5.98 -20.08 2.58
N GLY A 80 -7.13 -19.58 2.11
CA GLY A 80 -7.45 -19.45 0.70
C GLY A 80 -6.88 -18.19 0.03
N TYR A 81 -7.24 -18.02 -1.24
CA TYR A 81 -6.89 -16.82 -2.00
C TYR A 81 -7.72 -15.62 -1.58
N ALA A 82 -7.10 -14.45 -1.48
CA ALA A 82 -7.82 -13.22 -1.18
C ALA A 82 -8.57 -12.72 -2.43
N PRO A 83 -9.71 -12.02 -2.26
CA PRO A 83 -10.44 -11.40 -3.37
C PRO A 83 -9.56 -10.52 -4.28
N SER A 84 -8.63 -9.78 -3.70
CA SER A 84 -7.65 -8.98 -4.46
C SER A 84 -6.70 -9.83 -5.30
N THR A 85 -6.28 -11.01 -4.81
CA THR A 85 -5.45 -11.95 -5.57
C THR A 85 -6.22 -12.54 -6.75
N ILE A 86 -7.50 -12.89 -6.57
CA ILE A 86 -8.36 -13.38 -7.64
C ILE A 86 -8.53 -12.29 -8.71
N ASN A 87 -8.80 -11.06 -8.28
CA ASN A 87 -8.94 -9.94 -9.20
C ASN A 87 -7.64 -9.63 -9.97
N HIS A 88 -6.49 -9.74 -9.31
CA HIS A 88 -5.19 -9.60 -9.96
C HIS A 88 -4.97 -10.68 -11.02
N CYS A 89 -5.26 -11.94 -10.70
CA CYS A 89 -5.18 -13.05 -11.63
C CYS A 89 -6.05 -12.79 -12.88
N LEU A 90 -7.30 -12.35 -12.68
CA LEU A 90 -8.19 -11.99 -13.80
C LEU A 90 -7.63 -10.82 -14.63
N THR A 91 -6.96 -9.85 -14.01
CA THR A 91 -6.33 -8.74 -14.75
C THR A 91 -5.18 -9.24 -15.63
N VAL A 92 -4.35 -10.13 -15.10
CA VAL A 92 -3.23 -10.72 -15.84
C VAL A 92 -3.73 -11.56 -17.01
N ILE A 93 -4.74 -12.40 -16.79
CA ILE A 93 -5.37 -13.23 -17.85
C ILE A 93 -5.98 -12.32 -18.92
N SER A 94 -6.74 -11.31 -18.52
CA SER A 94 -7.34 -10.36 -19.46
C SER A 94 -6.28 -9.66 -20.32
N GLY A 95 -5.18 -9.22 -19.72
CA GLY A 95 -4.05 -8.62 -20.45
C GLY A 95 -3.36 -9.60 -21.40
N PHE A 96 -3.20 -10.87 -20.99
CA PHE A 96 -2.66 -11.91 -21.85
C PHE A 96 -3.51 -12.11 -23.11
N TYR A 97 -4.83 -12.23 -22.97
CA TYR A 97 -5.72 -12.37 -24.12
C TYR A 97 -5.84 -11.09 -24.94
N ALA A 98 -5.81 -9.91 -24.32
CA ALA A 98 -5.80 -8.64 -25.06
C ALA A 98 -4.57 -8.54 -25.96
N TYR A 99 -3.39 -8.92 -25.47
CA TYR A 99 -2.16 -8.96 -26.26
C TYR A 99 -2.26 -9.94 -27.42
N HIS A 100 -2.70 -11.18 -27.18
CA HIS A 100 -2.79 -12.19 -28.25
C HIS A 100 -3.82 -11.82 -29.30
N ARG A 101 -4.96 -11.25 -28.90
CA ARG A 101 -6.00 -10.77 -29.83
C ARG A 101 -5.50 -9.61 -30.70
N HIS A 102 -4.70 -8.69 -30.16
CA HIS A 102 -4.07 -7.64 -30.94
C HIS A 102 -3.18 -8.21 -32.06
N HIS A 103 -2.58 -9.37 -31.83
CA HIS A 103 -1.78 -10.09 -32.82
C HIS A 103 -2.56 -11.15 -33.62
N ASN A 104 -3.89 -11.06 -33.68
CA ASN A 104 -4.79 -12.00 -34.37
C ASN A 104 -4.60 -13.46 -33.94
N ARG A 105 -4.32 -13.70 -32.64
CA ARG A 105 -4.16 -15.02 -32.04
C ARG A 105 -5.10 -15.20 -30.87
N GLY A 106 -5.56 -16.43 -30.64
CA GLY A 106 -6.45 -16.77 -29.54
C GLY A 106 -7.94 -16.61 -29.87
N PRO A 107 -8.82 -16.65 -28.85
CA PRO A 107 -10.26 -16.61 -29.06
C PRO A 107 -10.72 -15.22 -29.52
N LEU A 108 -11.84 -15.17 -30.25
CA LEU A 108 -12.45 -13.92 -30.73
C LEU A 108 -12.81 -12.97 -29.57
N LEU A 109 -13.26 -13.52 -28.45
CA LEU A 109 -13.62 -12.76 -27.27
C LEU A 109 -12.64 -13.05 -26.13
N ASN A 110 -12.36 -12.01 -25.35
CA ASN A 110 -11.56 -12.20 -24.13
C ASN A 110 -12.36 -13.04 -23.12
N PRO A 111 -11.81 -14.17 -22.63
CA PRO A 111 -12.47 -15.01 -21.63
C PRO A 111 -12.83 -14.29 -20.33
N VAL A 112 -12.10 -13.21 -19.99
CA VAL A 112 -12.39 -12.41 -18.81
C VAL A 112 -13.34 -11.28 -19.20
N PRO A 113 -14.60 -11.29 -18.73
CA PRO A 113 -15.58 -10.29 -19.11
C PRO A 113 -15.23 -8.91 -18.57
N GLU A 114 -15.40 -7.92 -19.42
CA GLU A 114 -15.29 -6.52 -19.06
C GLU A 114 -16.66 -5.91 -18.75
N SER A 115 -16.68 -4.87 -17.92
CA SER A 115 -17.89 -4.09 -17.71
C SER A 115 -18.22 -3.28 -18.98
N ARG A 116 -19.40 -3.51 -19.56
CA ARG A 116 -19.88 -2.72 -20.73
C ARG A 116 -19.98 -1.23 -20.40
N ALA A 117 -20.37 -0.90 -19.16
CA ALA A 117 -20.46 0.48 -18.70
C ALA A 117 -19.07 1.13 -18.66
N GLN A 118 -18.05 0.43 -18.19
CA GLN A 118 -16.67 0.93 -18.20
C GLN A 118 -16.15 1.19 -19.60
N ARG A 119 -16.39 0.28 -20.54
CA ARG A 119 -15.98 0.48 -21.94
C ARG A 119 -16.64 1.70 -22.58
N ARG A 120 -17.94 1.90 -22.36
CA ARG A 120 -18.67 3.03 -22.91
C ARG A 120 -18.19 4.37 -22.33
N ALA A 121 -17.99 4.42 -21.02
CA ALA A 121 -17.59 5.65 -20.36
C ALA A 121 -16.12 6.04 -20.59
N LEU A 122 -15.24 5.08 -20.88
CA LEU A 122 -13.83 5.37 -21.24
C LEU A 122 -13.63 5.68 -22.72
N ALA A 123 -14.59 5.35 -23.59
CA ALA A 123 -14.46 5.50 -25.04
C ALA A 123 -14.38 6.97 -25.51
N HIS A 124 -14.98 7.90 -24.76
CA HIS A 124 -15.12 9.32 -25.17
C HIS A 124 -14.80 10.28 -24.01
N ARG A 125 -13.88 9.88 -23.12
CA ARG A 125 -13.56 10.67 -21.93
C ARG A 125 -12.50 11.73 -22.21
N ALA A 126 -12.72 12.95 -21.71
CA ALA A 126 -11.69 13.98 -21.66
C ALA A 126 -10.62 13.62 -20.59
N PRO A 127 -9.33 14.02 -20.78
CA PRO A 127 -8.24 13.69 -19.85
C PRO A 127 -8.43 14.24 -18.43
N ASP A 128 -9.17 15.31 -18.27
CA ASP A 128 -9.48 16.03 -17.02
C ASP A 128 -10.77 15.60 -16.34
N GLU A 129 -11.54 14.72 -16.95
CA GLU A 129 -12.83 14.27 -16.44
C GLU A 129 -12.63 13.22 -15.33
N GLU A 130 -13.37 13.35 -14.20
CA GLU A 130 -13.33 12.35 -13.13
C GLU A 130 -13.78 10.97 -13.60
N ILE A 131 -13.09 9.92 -13.13
CA ILE A 131 -13.44 8.54 -13.47
C ILE A 131 -14.75 8.18 -12.76
N PRO A 132 -15.87 8.00 -13.49
CA PRO A 132 -17.13 7.63 -12.87
C PRO A 132 -17.06 6.25 -12.22
N GLN A 133 -17.84 6.04 -11.17
CA GLN A 133 -17.93 4.75 -10.51
C GLN A 133 -18.68 3.75 -11.38
N PHE A 134 -17.99 2.69 -11.81
CA PHE A 134 -18.60 1.67 -12.65
C PHE A 134 -19.10 0.47 -11.84
N ARG A 135 -20.17 -0.14 -12.33
CA ARG A 135 -20.59 -1.44 -11.84
C ARG A 135 -19.49 -2.46 -12.12
N ARG A 136 -19.08 -3.17 -11.08
CA ARG A 136 -18.06 -4.21 -11.13
C ARG A 136 -18.37 -5.25 -12.21
N ALA A 137 -17.35 -5.66 -12.99
CA ALA A 137 -17.48 -6.76 -13.94
C ALA A 137 -17.85 -8.09 -13.24
N ARG A 138 -18.56 -8.97 -13.94
CA ARG A 138 -19.25 -10.15 -13.39
C ARG A 138 -18.35 -11.06 -12.55
N LEU A 139 -17.15 -11.38 -12.97
CA LEU A 139 -16.24 -12.31 -12.28
C LEU A 139 -15.38 -11.65 -11.20
N ARG A 140 -15.31 -10.30 -11.16
CA ARG A 140 -14.51 -9.57 -10.18
C ARG A 140 -15.07 -9.72 -8.78
N GLN A 141 -14.21 -10.05 -7.84
CA GLN A 141 -14.55 -10.24 -6.43
C GLN A 141 -14.66 -8.91 -5.68
N ARG A 142 -15.60 -8.82 -4.73
CA ARG A 142 -15.69 -7.63 -3.85
C ARG A 142 -14.52 -7.64 -2.88
N VAL A 143 -13.68 -6.62 -2.94
CA VAL A 143 -12.62 -6.37 -1.96
C VAL A 143 -13.18 -5.44 -0.89
N ARG A 144 -13.25 -5.91 0.35
CA ARG A 144 -13.59 -5.03 1.48
C ARG A 144 -12.42 -4.09 1.70
N ARG A 145 -12.70 -2.81 1.81
CA ARG A 145 -11.72 -1.85 2.28
C ARG A 145 -11.48 -2.14 3.76
N SER A 146 -10.23 -2.31 4.13
CA SER A 146 -9.80 -2.36 5.54
C SER A 146 -9.07 -1.06 5.83
N ASP A 147 -9.30 -0.52 7.01
CA ASP A 147 -8.55 0.65 7.45
C ASP A 147 -7.08 0.30 7.61
N PRO A 148 -6.18 1.22 7.25
CA PRO A 148 -4.76 1.08 7.51
C PRO A 148 -4.54 0.89 9.02
N ARG A 149 -3.69 -0.07 9.38
CA ARG A 149 -3.39 -0.31 10.79
C ARG A 149 -2.04 0.26 11.15
N SER A 150 -2.03 1.19 12.08
CA SER A 150 -0.83 1.69 12.74
C SER A 150 -0.52 0.87 13.99
N ILE A 151 0.73 0.86 14.38
CA ILE A 151 1.14 0.38 15.72
C ILE A 151 0.74 1.49 16.70
N PRO A 152 -0.15 1.22 17.68
CA PRO A 152 -0.51 2.18 18.71
C PRO A 152 0.71 2.64 19.51
N ASP A 153 0.68 3.85 20.04
CA ASP A 153 1.84 4.41 20.75
C ASP A 153 2.16 3.63 22.01
N GLU A 154 1.14 3.08 22.69
CA GLU A 154 1.30 2.23 23.88
C GLU A 154 2.06 0.92 23.58
N MET A 155 1.95 0.43 22.34
CA MET A 155 2.64 -0.78 21.87
C MET A 155 3.96 -0.48 21.16
N TRP A 156 4.19 0.77 20.80
CA TRP A 156 5.38 1.16 20.06
C TRP A 156 6.66 1.01 20.87
N ASP A 157 6.66 1.46 22.11
CA ASP A 157 7.84 1.39 22.96
C ASP A 157 8.25 -0.06 23.26
N GLU A 158 7.27 -0.92 23.52
CA GLU A 158 7.49 -2.35 23.69
C GLU A 158 8.03 -3.01 22.40
N PHE A 159 7.46 -2.64 21.25
CA PHE A 159 7.91 -3.12 19.94
C PHE A 159 9.36 -2.67 19.66
N PHE A 160 9.69 -1.42 19.94
CA PHE A 160 11.02 -0.87 19.71
C PHE A 160 12.06 -1.47 20.68
N ALA A 161 11.71 -1.63 21.94
CA ALA A 161 12.57 -2.28 22.93
C ALA A 161 12.87 -3.74 22.60
N ALA A 162 11.96 -4.43 21.92
CA ALA A 162 12.16 -5.81 21.47
C ALA A 162 13.17 -5.96 20.33
N LEU A 163 13.60 -4.85 19.68
CA LEU A 163 14.67 -4.88 18.68
C LEU A 163 16.05 -5.00 19.36
N THR A 164 16.84 -5.98 18.94
CA THR A 164 18.03 -6.42 19.65
C THR A 164 19.34 -5.82 19.16
N CYS A 165 19.33 -4.97 18.10
CA CYS A 165 20.53 -4.37 17.59
C CYS A 165 20.26 -3.02 16.91
N ASP A 166 21.28 -2.17 16.84
CA ASP A 166 21.17 -0.80 16.32
C ASP A 166 20.84 -0.76 14.83
N ARG A 167 21.29 -1.74 14.03
CA ARG A 167 20.86 -1.88 12.64
C ARG A 167 19.32 -1.97 12.52
N ASP A 168 18.72 -2.86 13.30
CA ASP A 168 17.28 -3.12 13.23
C ASP A 168 16.50 -1.93 13.80
N ARG A 169 17.02 -1.28 14.86
CA ARG A 169 16.48 -0.04 15.44
C ARG A 169 16.55 1.12 14.45
N ALA A 170 17.72 1.35 13.83
CA ALA A 170 17.90 2.38 12.82
C ALA A 170 16.95 2.19 11.63
N ALA A 171 16.86 0.97 11.10
CA ALA A 171 15.95 0.66 10.01
C ALA A 171 14.50 0.96 10.38
N VAL A 172 14.03 0.52 11.56
CA VAL A 172 12.64 0.75 12.01
C VAL A 172 12.35 2.23 12.23
N LEU A 173 13.25 2.98 12.86
CA LEU A 173 13.09 4.43 13.04
C LEU A 173 13.03 5.17 11.70
N LEU A 174 13.89 4.81 10.75
CA LEU A 174 13.86 5.39 9.41
C LEU A 174 12.56 5.05 8.68
N TYR A 175 12.02 3.83 8.84
CA TYR A 175 10.71 3.47 8.29
C TYR A 175 9.60 4.38 8.81
N VAL A 176 9.55 4.56 10.12
CA VAL A 176 8.43 5.27 10.76
C VAL A 176 8.59 6.78 10.59
N SER A 177 9.80 7.32 10.55
CA SER A 177 10.00 8.75 10.34
C SER A 177 9.83 9.18 8.88
N SER A 178 10.26 8.37 7.91
CA SER A 178 10.18 8.71 6.49
C SER A 178 8.93 8.20 5.78
N GLY A 179 8.25 7.20 6.35
CA GLY A 179 7.18 6.48 5.68
C GLY A 179 7.60 5.78 4.38
N SER A 180 8.90 5.58 4.14
CA SER A 180 9.43 4.94 2.93
C SER A 180 8.97 3.50 2.78
N ARG A 181 8.98 2.97 1.55
CA ARG A 181 8.74 1.54 1.32
C ARG A 181 9.98 0.73 1.72
N ALA A 182 9.77 -0.52 2.11
CA ALA A 182 10.85 -1.38 2.56
C ALA A 182 12.00 -1.52 1.54
N SER A 183 11.68 -1.70 0.28
CA SER A 183 12.67 -1.79 -0.80
C SER A 183 13.40 -0.48 -1.06
N GLU A 184 12.73 0.66 -0.87
CA GLU A 184 13.32 1.98 -1.02
C GLU A 184 14.36 2.25 0.06
N LEU A 185 14.02 1.98 1.33
CA LEU A 185 14.91 2.22 2.47
C LEU A 185 16.12 1.27 2.49
N LEU A 186 15.90 -0.01 2.18
CA LEU A 186 17.00 -1.00 2.22
C LEU A 186 18.02 -0.80 1.11
N GLY A 187 17.72 0.01 0.10
CA GLY A 187 18.65 0.40 -0.96
C GLY A 187 19.45 1.68 -0.69
N VAL A 188 19.23 2.37 0.44
CA VAL A 188 19.93 3.62 0.78
C VAL A 188 21.42 3.34 0.97
N THR A 189 22.27 4.15 0.30
CA THR A 189 23.74 4.12 0.39
C THR A 189 24.25 5.25 1.25
N PRO A 190 25.52 5.25 1.70
CA PRO A 190 26.08 6.36 2.46
C PRO A 190 25.96 7.71 1.74
N GLY A 191 26.12 7.75 0.42
CA GLY A 191 25.98 8.95 -0.41
C GLY A 191 24.56 9.49 -0.54
N ASP A 192 23.55 8.70 -0.15
CA ASP A 192 22.15 9.10 -0.15
C ASP A 192 21.72 9.80 1.15
N ILE A 193 22.60 9.84 2.17
CA ILE A 193 22.27 10.42 3.48
C ILE A 193 22.81 11.86 3.56
N ASN A 194 21.92 12.82 3.74
CA ASN A 194 22.28 14.19 4.05
C ASN A 194 22.03 14.44 5.54
N TRP A 195 23.08 14.32 6.33
CA TRP A 195 23.04 14.47 7.78
C TRP A 195 22.63 15.88 8.21
N ALA A 196 23.17 16.92 7.54
CA ALA A 196 22.90 18.31 7.88
C ALA A 196 21.45 18.73 7.60
N LYS A 197 20.86 18.23 6.53
CA LYS A 197 19.48 18.53 6.15
C LYS A 197 18.47 17.51 6.69
N GLN A 198 18.92 16.46 7.38
CA GLN A 198 18.09 15.38 7.89
C GLN A 198 17.23 14.73 6.79
N LEU A 199 17.85 14.40 5.67
CA LEU A 199 17.22 13.79 4.50
C LEU A 199 17.94 12.50 4.12
N ILE A 200 17.15 11.56 3.62
CA ILE A 200 17.68 10.42 2.86
C ILE A 200 17.14 10.47 1.43
N ARG A 201 17.95 10.06 0.45
CA ARG A 201 17.45 9.86 -0.92
C ARG A 201 17.05 8.42 -1.10
N VAL A 202 15.85 8.20 -1.61
CA VAL A 202 15.33 6.85 -1.88
C VAL A 202 14.96 6.71 -3.35
N VAL A 203 15.18 5.52 -3.90
CA VAL A 203 14.78 5.21 -5.28
C VAL A 203 13.29 4.88 -5.31
N THR A 204 12.50 5.75 -5.94
CA THR A 204 11.04 5.62 -6.00
C THR A 204 10.64 4.44 -6.87
N LYS A 205 9.71 3.63 -6.37
CA LYS A 205 9.18 2.49 -7.12
C LYS A 205 8.38 2.97 -8.33
N GLY A 206 8.85 2.67 -9.52
CA GLY A 206 8.15 2.95 -10.78
C GLY A 206 8.91 3.90 -11.70
N THR A 207 9.57 4.92 -11.18
CA THR A 207 10.32 5.91 -11.98
C THR A 207 11.83 5.74 -11.89
N ASP A 208 12.32 4.98 -10.89
CA ASP A 208 13.74 4.88 -10.52
C ASP A 208 14.41 6.23 -10.15
N ASP A 209 13.60 7.28 -9.98
CA ASP A 209 14.07 8.58 -9.53
C ASP A 209 14.53 8.54 -8.07
N ARG A 210 15.59 9.30 -7.78
CA ARG A 210 16.10 9.48 -6.42
C ARG A 210 15.45 10.71 -5.78
N GLU A 211 14.48 10.47 -4.91
CA GLU A 211 13.74 11.52 -4.22
C GLU A 211 14.23 11.71 -2.78
N PRO A 212 14.43 12.96 -2.34
CA PRO A 212 14.77 13.26 -0.96
C PRO A 212 13.54 13.07 -0.05
N VAL A 213 13.75 12.43 1.09
CA VAL A 213 12.71 12.19 2.10
C VAL A 213 13.23 12.64 3.47
N PRO A 214 12.46 13.46 4.21
CA PRO A 214 12.84 13.87 5.56
C PRO A 214 12.82 12.68 6.52
N VAL A 215 13.75 12.69 7.47
CA VAL A 215 13.87 11.69 8.54
C VAL A 215 14.09 12.38 9.89
N SER A 216 13.69 11.69 10.98
CA SER A 216 13.85 12.26 12.30
C SER A 216 15.31 12.29 12.75
N PRO A 217 15.71 13.30 13.57
CA PRO A 217 17.04 13.34 14.18
C PRO A 217 17.39 12.08 14.93
N GLN A 218 16.43 11.52 15.67
CA GLN A 218 16.61 10.27 16.42
C GLN A 218 16.96 9.09 15.49
N ALA A 219 16.31 8.99 14.32
CA ALA A 219 16.62 7.92 13.37
C ALA A 219 18.06 8.05 12.84
N LEU A 220 18.52 9.26 12.58
CA LEU A 220 19.90 9.52 12.15
C LEU A 220 20.91 9.24 13.26
N THR A 221 20.63 9.60 14.51
CA THR A 221 21.51 9.29 15.65
C THR A 221 21.73 7.79 15.80
N VAL A 222 20.66 6.99 15.75
CA VAL A 222 20.76 5.52 15.84
C VAL A 222 21.45 4.94 14.60
N LEU A 223 21.21 5.51 13.42
CA LEU A 223 21.91 5.13 12.19
C LEU A 223 23.41 5.43 12.28
N ALA A 224 23.81 6.59 12.81
CA ALA A 224 25.20 6.93 13.01
C ALA A 224 25.89 5.95 13.96
N ALA A 225 25.27 5.64 15.11
CA ALA A 225 25.78 4.65 16.04
C ALA A 225 25.95 3.25 15.41
N TYR A 226 24.99 2.85 14.57
CA TYR A 226 25.11 1.59 13.83
C TYR A 226 26.29 1.61 12.83
N LEU A 227 26.46 2.70 12.07
CA LEU A 227 27.54 2.85 11.10
C LEU A 227 28.91 2.98 11.76
N ASP A 228 28.98 3.64 12.91
CA ASP A 228 30.21 3.73 13.71
C ASP A 228 30.69 2.33 14.16
N HIS A 229 29.73 1.50 14.57
CA HIS A 229 30.02 0.13 15.02
C HIS A 229 30.49 -0.82 13.88
N ILE A 230 29.93 -0.71 12.66
CA ILE A 230 30.25 -1.62 11.56
C ILE A 230 31.27 -1.08 10.55
N GLY A 231 31.54 0.22 10.61
CA GLY A 231 32.23 0.98 9.56
C GLY A 231 31.30 1.37 8.41
N LEU A 232 31.73 2.37 7.63
CA LEU A 232 30.98 2.80 6.44
C LEU A 232 31.11 1.76 5.34
N PRO A 233 29.99 1.31 4.73
CA PRO A 233 30.02 0.49 3.53
C PRO A 233 30.75 1.18 2.38
N GLN A 234 31.21 0.41 1.38
CA GLN A 234 31.83 0.98 0.20
C GLN A 234 30.83 1.90 -0.55
N ALA A 235 31.39 2.85 -1.31
CA ALA A 235 30.59 3.75 -2.12
C ALA A 235 29.64 2.95 -3.05
N GLY A 236 28.35 3.30 -3.01
CA GLY A 236 27.33 2.61 -3.79
C GLY A 236 26.73 1.36 -3.14
N GLU A 237 27.27 0.86 -2.04
CA GLU A 237 26.69 -0.25 -1.31
C GLU A 237 25.65 0.23 -0.29
N PRO A 238 24.54 -0.54 -0.09
CA PRO A 238 23.52 -0.22 0.90
C PRO A 238 24.07 -0.19 2.34
N VAL A 239 23.59 0.76 3.14
CA VAL A 239 23.96 0.91 4.56
C VAL A 239 23.49 -0.24 5.42
N PHE A 240 22.35 -0.86 5.10
CA PHE A 240 21.82 -1.97 5.87
C PHE A 240 22.38 -3.31 5.36
N ARG A 241 23.16 -3.96 6.19
CA ARG A 241 23.88 -5.20 5.83
C ARG A 241 23.53 -6.36 6.77
N THR A 242 23.85 -7.57 6.35
CA THR A 242 23.65 -8.77 7.18
C THR A 242 24.66 -8.78 8.33
N ARG A 243 24.28 -9.36 9.48
CA ARG A 243 25.15 -9.48 10.67
C ARG A 243 26.03 -10.73 10.66
N ARG A 244 25.82 -11.62 9.71
CA ARG A 244 26.57 -12.87 9.57
C ARG A 244 27.36 -12.84 8.26
N ALA A 245 28.54 -13.38 8.29
CA ALA A 245 29.35 -13.59 7.09
C ALA A 245 28.66 -14.54 6.09
N PRO A 246 28.81 -14.34 4.77
CA PRO A 246 29.44 -13.16 4.19
C PRO A 246 28.59 -11.91 4.36
N ASP A 247 29.27 -10.75 4.49
CA ASP A 247 28.59 -9.47 4.56
C ASP A 247 27.87 -9.16 3.24
N ARG A 248 26.54 -8.92 3.30
CA ARG A 248 25.67 -8.71 2.14
C ARG A 248 24.64 -7.64 2.44
N PRO A 249 24.12 -6.94 1.42
CA PRO A 249 22.96 -6.06 1.60
C PRO A 249 21.78 -6.78 2.26
N LEU A 250 21.13 -6.09 3.19
CA LEU A 250 19.96 -6.61 3.90
C LEU A 250 18.76 -6.70 2.95
N THR A 251 18.25 -7.90 2.72
CA THR A 251 17.11 -8.09 1.84
C THR A 251 15.78 -7.80 2.54
N TYR A 252 14.73 -7.53 1.76
CA TYR A 252 13.35 -7.43 2.25
C TYR A 252 12.96 -8.63 3.12
N TRP A 253 13.31 -9.84 2.71
CA TRP A 253 12.98 -11.06 3.43
C TRP A 253 13.72 -11.18 4.77
N ALA A 254 14.96 -10.72 4.81
CA ALA A 254 15.74 -10.70 6.04
C ALA A 254 15.16 -9.67 7.02
N MET A 255 14.81 -8.46 6.56
CA MET A 255 14.14 -7.46 7.40
C MET A 255 12.76 -7.93 7.87
N ARG A 256 11.99 -8.58 7.00
CA ARG A 256 10.71 -9.19 7.41
C ARG A 256 10.89 -10.21 8.55
N ARG A 257 11.98 -11.01 8.53
CA ARG A 257 12.30 -11.93 9.63
C ARG A 257 12.65 -11.22 10.94
N VAL A 258 13.21 -10.01 10.87
CA VAL A 258 13.40 -9.18 12.08
C VAL A 258 12.04 -8.92 12.74
N ILE A 259 11.08 -8.40 11.95
CA ILE A 259 9.73 -8.13 12.46
C ILE A 259 9.03 -9.40 12.97
N GLN A 260 9.23 -10.54 12.28
CA GLN A 260 8.67 -11.82 12.74
C GLN A 260 9.21 -12.22 14.12
N ARG A 261 10.53 -12.07 14.37
CA ARG A 261 11.11 -12.37 15.70
C ARG A 261 10.57 -11.44 16.79
N VAL A 262 10.35 -10.17 16.49
CA VAL A 262 9.69 -9.23 17.40
C VAL A 262 8.25 -9.71 17.70
N ASN A 263 7.50 -10.06 16.66
CA ASN A 263 6.14 -10.58 16.81
C ASN A 263 6.09 -11.85 17.65
N ASP A 264 7.02 -12.79 17.41
CA ASP A 264 7.07 -14.05 18.16
C ASP A 264 7.33 -13.80 19.65
N ARG A 265 8.17 -12.81 19.98
CA ARG A 265 8.47 -12.39 21.34
C ARG A 265 7.29 -11.70 22.03
N LEU A 266 6.59 -10.84 21.30
CA LEU A 266 5.52 -10.00 21.84
C LEU A 266 4.11 -10.57 21.65
N GLY A 267 3.96 -11.72 20.99
CA GLY A 267 2.64 -12.27 20.64
C GLY A 267 1.84 -11.38 19.66
N THR A 268 2.52 -10.60 18.81
CA THR A 268 1.91 -9.68 17.84
C THR A 268 1.96 -10.22 16.42
N ASN A 269 1.44 -9.47 15.43
CA ASN A 269 1.49 -9.87 14.03
C ASN A 269 1.71 -8.68 13.07
N TRP A 270 2.54 -7.74 13.49
CA TRP A 270 2.93 -6.58 12.70
C TRP A 270 3.74 -6.96 11.46
N THR A 271 3.68 -6.11 10.45
CA THR A 271 4.41 -6.27 9.19
C THR A 271 5.20 -5.01 8.86
N LEU A 272 6.15 -5.08 7.94
CA LEU A 272 6.86 -3.89 7.42
C LEU A 272 5.90 -2.84 6.85
N HIS A 273 4.77 -3.27 6.30
CA HIS A 273 3.79 -2.34 5.78
C HIS A 273 3.04 -1.58 6.89
N ASP A 274 2.84 -2.21 8.05
CA ASP A 274 2.24 -1.55 9.21
C ASP A 274 3.16 -0.45 9.77
N LEU A 275 4.50 -0.54 9.65
CA LEU A 275 5.41 0.55 9.99
C LEU A 275 5.17 1.79 9.11
N ARG A 276 4.98 1.60 7.81
CA ARG A 276 4.62 2.70 6.91
C ARG A 276 3.22 3.24 7.20
N HIS A 277 2.27 2.40 7.57
CA HIS A 277 0.95 2.84 8.04
C HIS A 277 1.05 3.64 9.33
N THR A 278 1.91 3.24 10.26
CA THR A 278 2.19 3.99 11.49
C THR A 278 2.73 5.39 11.16
N ALA A 279 3.73 5.49 10.28
CA ALA A 279 4.23 6.78 9.80
C ALA A 279 3.11 7.63 9.21
N ALA A 280 2.34 7.07 8.29
CA ALA A 280 1.26 7.77 7.60
C ALA A 280 0.15 8.25 8.55
N THR A 281 -0.23 7.41 9.51
CA THR A 281 -1.25 7.75 10.52
C THR A 281 -0.74 8.86 11.45
N ARG A 282 0.49 8.77 11.94
CA ARG A 282 1.09 9.81 12.79
C ARG A 282 1.17 11.15 12.07
N MET A 283 1.65 11.14 10.81
CA MET A 283 1.71 12.36 9.98
C MET A 283 0.33 12.93 9.67
N ALA A 284 -0.67 12.08 9.37
CA ALA A 284 -2.02 12.53 9.05
C ALA A 284 -2.78 13.09 10.27
N ASN A 285 -2.40 12.68 11.47
CA ASN A 285 -2.98 13.18 12.72
C ASN A 285 -2.19 14.36 13.32
N ASP A 286 -1.08 14.77 12.70
CA ASP A 286 -0.33 15.95 13.13
C ASP A 286 -1.01 17.22 12.61
N PRO A 287 -1.48 18.12 13.48
CA PRO A 287 -2.16 19.35 13.07
C PRO A 287 -1.27 20.32 12.27
N ASN A 288 0.07 20.17 12.36
CA ASN A 288 1.03 20.99 11.62
C ASN A 288 1.29 20.51 10.20
N LEU A 289 0.77 19.33 9.81
CA LEU A 289 0.94 18.74 8.49
C LEU A 289 -0.37 18.74 7.71
N THR A 290 -0.35 19.38 6.55
CA THR A 290 -1.47 19.28 5.60
C THR A 290 -1.49 17.91 4.91
N LEU A 291 -2.68 17.48 4.48
CA LEU A 291 -2.82 16.21 3.74
C LEU A 291 -1.97 16.18 2.46
N SER A 292 -1.80 17.34 1.80
CA SER A 292 -0.94 17.48 0.63
C SER A 292 0.54 17.23 0.96
N GLN A 293 1.01 17.72 2.10
CA GLN A 293 2.37 17.46 2.59
C GLN A 293 2.55 15.98 2.95
N VAL A 294 1.60 15.38 3.66
CA VAL A 294 1.62 13.94 3.99
C VAL A 294 1.65 13.11 2.71
N ARG A 295 0.84 13.45 1.70
CA ARG A 295 0.86 12.80 0.39
C ARG A 295 2.23 12.89 -0.27
N ALA A 296 2.85 14.07 -0.27
CA ALA A 296 4.17 14.30 -0.86
C ALA A 296 5.25 13.47 -0.13
N ILE A 297 5.28 13.48 1.21
CA ILE A 297 6.25 12.71 2.02
C ILE A 297 6.09 11.20 1.74
N LEU A 298 4.87 10.71 1.69
CA LEU A 298 4.58 9.29 1.42
C LEU A 298 4.74 8.91 -0.06
N ARG A 299 4.87 9.87 -0.96
CA ARG A 299 4.97 9.65 -2.42
C ARG A 299 3.79 8.80 -2.93
N HIS A 300 2.57 9.18 -2.54
CA HIS A 300 1.36 8.57 -3.05
C HIS A 300 0.94 9.27 -4.36
N THR A 301 0.84 8.50 -5.43
CA THR A 301 0.35 9.01 -6.73
C THR A 301 -1.12 9.43 -6.67
N ASP A 302 -1.91 8.72 -5.86
CA ASP A 302 -3.34 8.96 -5.71
C ASP A 302 -3.66 9.54 -4.31
N LEU A 303 -4.39 10.67 -4.28
CA LEU A 303 -4.84 11.33 -3.06
C LEU A 303 -5.76 10.43 -2.22
N ALA A 304 -6.60 9.61 -2.85
CA ALA A 304 -7.49 8.67 -2.18
C ALA A 304 -6.71 7.65 -1.33
N THR A 305 -5.45 7.34 -1.69
CA THR A 305 -4.58 6.49 -0.90
C THR A 305 -4.17 7.16 0.41
N THR A 306 -3.93 8.46 0.42
CA THR A 306 -3.58 9.22 1.63
C THR A 306 -4.82 9.51 2.47
N GLY A 307 -5.96 9.80 1.84
CA GLY A 307 -7.24 10.02 2.53
C GLY A 307 -7.70 8.87 3.43
N ARG A 308 -7.20 7.66 3.21
CA ARG A 308 -7.48 6.49 4.05
C ARG A 308 -6.91 6.59 5.48
N TYR A 309 -5.97 7.50 5.72
CA TYR A 309 -5.39 7.75 7.04
C TYR A 309 -6.13 8.86 7.80
N LEU A 310 -7.03 9.56 7.14
CA LEU A 310 -7.94 10.53 7.74
C LEU A 310 -9.14 9.78 8.35
N ASN A 311 -8.92 8.99 9.36
CA ASN A 311 -10.01 8.58 10.22
C ASN A 311 -10.22 9.72 11.22
N ALA A 312 -11.02 10.70 10.82
CA ALA A 312 -11.56 11.67 11.77
C ALA A 312 -12.26 10.86 12.86
N ARG A 313 -11.80 10.97 14.09
CA ARG A 313 -12.52 10.41 15.23
C ARG A 313 -13.89 11.10 15.26
N VAL A 314 -14.92 10.35 15.60
CA VAL A 314 -16.28 10.92 15.69
C VAL A 314 -16.29 12.09 16.68
N GLU A 315 -15.46 12.00 17.72
CA GLU A 315 -15.24 13.04 18.72
C GLU A 315 -14.66 14.31 18.11
N ASP A 316 -13.62 14.19 17.25
CA ASP A 316 -12.99 15.35 16.56
C ASP A 316 -13.99 16.01 15.60
N LEU A 317 -14.84 15.21 14.94
CA LEU A 317 -15.92 15.72 14.08
C LEU A 317 -16.99 16.44 14.90
N PHE A 318 -17.33 15.93 16.07
CA PHE A 318 -18.28 16.57 16.97
C PHE A 318 -17.77 17.93 17.44
N ASP A 319 -16.53 18.00 17.91
CA ASP A 319 -15.91 19.25 18.36
C ASP A 319 -15.80 20.28 17.24
N ALA A 320 -15.40 19.85 16.05
CA ALA A 320 -15.33 20.71 14.87
C ALA A 320 -16.72 21.24 14.47
N LEU A 321 -17.76 20.42 14.55
CA LEU A 321 -19.14 20.82 14.29
C LEU A 321 -19.67 21.79 15.35
N GLN A 322 -19.37 21.57 16.63
CA GLN A 322 -19.72 22.49 17.71
C GLN A 322 -19.10 23.87 17.49
N GLN A 323 -17.81 23.91 17.12
CA GLN A 323 -17.13 25.17 16.76
C GLN A 323 -17.76 25.82 15.52
N HIS A 324 -18.19 25.04 14.52
CA HIS A 324 -18.85 25.54 13.34
C HIS A 324 -20.22 26.18 13.71
N TYR A 325 -21.00 25.51 14.55
CA TYR A 325 -22.33 26.01 14.97
C TYR A 325 -22.24 27.21 15.93
N SER A 326 -21.17 27.34 16.69
CA SER A 326 -20.91 28.46 17.58
C SER A 326 -20.39 29.72 16.88
N ARG A 327 -20.02 29.63 15.58
CA ARG A 327 -19.60 30.82 14.83
C ARG A 327 -20.73 31.81 14.69
N PRO A 328 -20.48 33.11 15.02
CA PRO A 328 -21.48 34.15 14.76
C PRO A 328 -21.85 34.12 13.27
N ARG A 329 -23.12 34.28 12.98
CA ARG A 329 -23.57 34.51 11.60
C ARG A 329 -22.79 35.72 11.05
N ALA A 330 -22.16 35.58 9.90
CA ALA A 330 -21.55 36.71 9.22
C ALA A 330 -22.63 37.76 9.01
N GLU A 331 -22.40 38.99 9.48
CA GLU A 331 -23.28 40.11 9.16
C GLU A 331 -23.38 40.26 7.65
N ARG A 332 -24.60 40.35 7.15
CA ARG A 332 -24.82 40.60 5.73
C ARG A 332 -24.24 41.95 5.39
N ILE A 333 -23.15 41.98 4.65
CA ILE A 333 -22.61 43.22 4.09
C ILE A 333 -23.53 43.65 2.97
N ILE A 334 -24.34 44.65 3.23
CA ILE A 334 -25.19 45.27 2.21
C ILE A 334 -24.31 46.22 1.42
N ALA A 335 -24.34 46.12 0.09
CA ALA A 335 -23.50 46.95 -0.78
C ALA A 335 -23.82 48.45 -0.54
N PRO A 336 -22.82 49.36 -0.62
CA PRO A 336 -23.02 50.79 -0.45
C PRO A 336 -24.11 51.31 -1.40
N GLY A 337 -25.11 52.03 -0.83
CA GLY A 337 -26.21 52.58 -1.59
C GLY A 337 -27.57 51.86 -1.45
N TYR A 338 -27.60 50.74 -0.71
CA TYR A 338 -28.88 50.07 -0.37
C TYR A 338 -29.25 50.31 1.10
N ASP A 339 -30.56 50.62 1.31
CA ASP A 339 -31.09 50.73 2.65
C ASP A 339 -31.29 49.32 3.28
N PRO A 340 -30.75 49.06 4.48
CA PRO A 340 -30.92 47.79 5.18
C PRO A 340 -32.35 47.37 5.42
N ASP A 341 -33.26 48.34 5.64
CA ASP A 341 -34.66 48.08 5.92
C ASP A 341 -35.46 47.73 4.66
N ASP A 342 -35.10 48.32 3.50
CA ASP A 342 -35.63 47.93 2.19
C ASP A 342 -35.21 46.50 1.83
N PHE A 343 -33.97 46.15 2.15
CA PHE A 343 -33.47 44.82 1.89
C PHE A 343 -34.17 43.75 2.74
N LYS A 344 -34.49 44.04 3.99
CA LYS A 344 -35.30 43.18 4.86
C LYS A 344 -36.75 43.02 4.39
N ALA A 345 -37.33 44.08 3.88
CA ALA A 345 -38.74 44.08 3.39
C ALA A 345 -38.88 43.19 2.13
N VAL A 346 -37.86 43.16 1.28
CA VAL A 346 -37.92 42.43 0.01
C VAL A 346 -37.44 40.95 0.13
N PHE A 347 -36.44 40.68 0.96
CA PHE A 347 -35.80 39.36 1.03
C PHE A 347 -36.00 38.59 2.35
N GLY A 348 -36.75 39.11 3.25
CA GLY A 348 -37.02 38.53 4.56
C GLY A 348 -35.82 38.54 5.49
N GLY A 349 -35.96 38.87 6.71
CA GLY A 349 -34.91 38.89 7.74
C GLY A 349 -34.63 37.50 8.33
#